data_59da496963b06c04ceed9c0fe6297ae9
#
_entry.id   59da496963b06c04ceed9c0fe6297ae9
#
_cell.length_a   1.000
_cell.length_b   1.000
_cell.length_c   1.000
_cell.angle_alpha   90.00
_cell.angle_beta   90.00
_cell.angle_gamma   90.00
#
_symmetry.space_group_name_H-M   'P 1'
#
loop_
_entity.id
_entity.type
_entity.pdbx_description
1 polymer ?
#
loop_
_entity_poly.entity_id
_entity_poly.type
_entity_poly.pdbx_seq_one_letter_code
_entity_poly.pdbx_strand_id
1 'polypeptide(L)'
;MKGKDESLKVECLKEHRITTVFGNVRIKRRLYRDNNGEHRFLLDEKMGLDKGCHLSPRVKELATFISSHFPFLRSEEILRAILPSGISHTSIHRLAGKVTDPYLEAEEKEIEEVYESGVVPESEAKVVPYLFIEADGTNIALQREEARRAEVKAGIAYEGWQEVSKDRYRVKEKTVYSGIMNGGRFWEGFSLALAKKYDLSKVGKVIVGGDGASWVKEGAELLSGIYELDKFHLKRSLNQALDNELAAEVYQACIKGEVVKVDRLLIELQQKVSCEDAKEIARLRGYLMENSFGLRDYRLEVSGDGLRGLGAIEGNVDKLVANRMKKRGMSWTIKGAQRMARLISLREMGKLHSWITHKDKTDSQPSSEGIRSETPSLKKDDGNWLKVGLPALNGPHQNRPWVQILRTLAYGVLEV
;
A
#
# COMPACT_ATOMS: atom_id res chain seq x y z
N MET A 1 -30.73 20.41 -21.87
CA MET A 1 -30.91 20.30 -20.42
C MET A 1 -32.41 20.33 -20.14
N LYS A 2 -33.06 19.19 -20.12
CA LYS A 2 -34.46 19.02 -19.69
C LYS A 2 -34.41 18.36 -18.30
N GLY A 3 -34.88 19.05 -17.28
CA GLY A 3 -34.99 18.63 -15.90
C GLY A 3 -34.54 19.77 -14.98
N LYS A 4 -35.38 20.83 -14.88
CA LYS A 4 -35.24 21.76 -13.75
C LYS A 4 -35.69 20.99 -12.52
N ASP A 5 -34.73 20.70 -11.66
CA ASP A 5 -35.02 20.30 -10.30
C ASP A 5 -35.68 21.51 -9.60
N GLU A 6 -37.00 21.46 -9.39
CA GLU A 6 -37.78 22.56 -8.82
C GLU A 6 -37.38 22.89 -7.38
N SER A 7 -36.61 21.99 -6.74
CA SER A 7 -36.07 22.19 -5.41
C SER A 7 -34.87 23.15 -5.33
N LEU A 8 -34.28 23.56 -6.48
CA LEU A 8 -33.07 24.36 -6.55
C LEU A 8 -33.32 25.73 -7.18
N LYS A 9 -33.08 26.81 -6.43
CA LYS A 9 -33.15 28.19 -6.92
C LYS A 9 -31.75 28.70 -7.25
N VAL A 10 -31.59 29.31 -8.44
CA VAL A 10 -30.33 29.97 -8.85
C VAL A 10 -30.22 31.28 -8.11
N GLU A 11 -29.14 31.51 -7.36
CA GLU A 11 -28.88 32.76 -6.67
C GLU A 11 -28.00 33.70 -7.48
N CYS A 12 -26.82 33.22 -7.91
CA CYS A 12 -25.88 34.06 -8.66
C CYS A 12 -24.91 33.22 -9.50
N LEU A 13 -24.17 33.89 -10.36
CA LEU A 13 -23.05 33.32 -11.10
C LEU A 13 -21.74 33.67 -10.40
N LYS A 14 -20.89 32.68 -10.09
CA LYS A 14 -19.58 32.88 -9.47
C LYS A 14 -18.46 32.31 -10.35
N GLU A 15 -17.38 33.05 -10.42
CA GLU A 15 -16.17 32.58 -11.07
C GLU A 15 -15.36 31.69 -10.12
N HIS A 16 -14.79 30.63 -10.66
CA HIS A 16 -13.90 29.73 -9.92
C HIS A 16 -12.66 29.42 -10.75
N ARG A 17 -11.48 29.52 -10.10
CA ARG A 17 -10.20 29.21 -10.72
C ARG A 17 -9.77 27.83 -10.29
N ILE A 18 -9.46 26.95 -11.23
CA ILE A 18 -9.06 25.56 -11.01
C ILE A 18 -7.69 25.35 -11.62
N THR A 19 -6.77 24.78 -10.85
CA THR A 19 -5.49 24.28 -11.36
C THR A 19 -5.70 22.89 -11.93
N THR A 20 -5.44 22.73 -13.21
CA THR A 20 -5.50 21.47 -13.94
C THR A 20 -4.11 21.06 -14.42
N VAL A 21 -3.96 19.87 -14.97
CA VAL A 21 -2.70 19.42 -15.60
C VAL A 21 -2.29 20.26 -16.80
N PHE A 22 -3.24 20.99 -17.41
CA PHE A 22 -3.00 21.89 -18.53
C PHE A 22 -2.81 23.36 -18.11
N GLY A 23 -2.84 23.66 -16.81
CA GLY A 23 -2.73 24.99 -16.24
C GLY A 23 -3.99 25.46 -15.52
N ASN A 24 -4.05 26.77 -15.26
CA ASN A 24 -5.16 27.38 -14.54
C ASN A 24 -6.33 27.68 -15.50
N VAL A 25 -7.49 27.13 -15.18
CA VAL A 25 -8.73 27.37 -15.91
C VAL A 25 -9.68 28.19 -15.05
N ARG A 26 -10.33 29.18 -15.63
CA ARG A 26 -11.42 29.94 -14.99
C ARG A 26 -12.75 29.44 -15.52
N ILE A 27 -13.61 29.00 -14.63
CA ILE A 27 -14.97 28.55 -14.96
C ILE A 27 -15.99 29.48 -14.29
N LYS A 28 -17.10 29.76 -15.00
CA LYS A 28 -18.27 30.44 -14.42
C LYS A 28 -19.28 29.39 -14.04
N ARG A 29 -19.69 29.36 -12.78
CA ARG A 29 -20.62 28.37 -12.22
C ARG A 29 -21.77 29.06 -11.49
N ARG A 30 -22.94 28.43 -11.56
CA ARG A 30 -24.13 28.92 -10.87
C ARG A 30 -24.13 28.41 -9.43
N LEU A 31 -24.38 29.32 -8.50
CA LEU A 31 -24.69 28.99 -7.11
C LEU A 31 -26.18 28.72 -7.02
N TYR A 32 -26.50 27.56 -6.51
CA TYR A 32 -27.86 27.16 -6.23
C TYR A 32 -28.12 27.15 -4.72
N ARG A 33 -29.34 27.47 -4.35
CA ARG A 33 -29.85 27.31 -2.98
C ARG A 33 -30.95 26.27 -3.01
N ASP A 34 -30.85 25.27 -2.13
CA ASP A 34 -31.89 24.25 -1.98
C ASP A 34 -33.02 24.69 -1.05
N ASN A 35 -34.01 23.83 -0.88
CA ASN A 35 -35.18 24.11 0.00
C ASN A 35 -34.81 24.19 1.48
N ASN A 36 -33.67 23.62 1.89
CA ASN A 36 -33.15 23.67 3.27
C ASN A 36 -32.28 24.93 3.50
N GLY A 37 -32.07 25.74 2.47
CA GLY A 37 -31.22 26.94 2.54
C GLY A 37 -29.75 26.68 2.30
N GLU A 38 -29.35 25.46 1.97
CA GLU A 38 -27.96 25.14 1.68
C GLU A 38 -27.52 25.58 0.29
N HIS A 39 -26.26 26.00 0.20
CA HIS A 39 -25.67 26.46 -1.06
C HIS A 39 -24.89 25.35 -1.74
N ARG A 40 -25.20 25.12 -3.02
CA ARG A 40 -24.57 24.07 -3.84
C ARG A 40 -24.09 24.61 -5.20
N PHE A 41 -22.98 24.04 -5.69
CA PHE A 41 -22.48 24.25 -7.03
C PHE A 41 -22.59 22.94 -7.81
N LEU A 42 -23.70 22.70 -8.49
CA LEU A 42 -23.93 21.46 -9.25
C LEU A 42 -22.83 21.17 -10.27
N LEU A 43 -22.18 22.22 -10.81
CA LEU A 43 -21.06 22.04 -11.71
C LEU A 43 -19.83 21.44 -11.01
N ASP A 44 -19.56 21.91 -9.77
CA ASP A 44 -18.44 21.39 -8.98
C ASP A 44 -18.67 19.91 -8.65
N GLU A 45 -19.87 19.58 -8.18
CA GLU A 45 -20.30 18.21 -7.87
C GLU A 45 -20.11 17.31 -9.11
N LYS A 46 -20.56 17.75 -10.28
CA LYS A 46 -20.43 16.99 -11.51
C LYS A 46 -19.00 16.86 -12.02
N MET A 47 -18.13 17.81 -11.67
CA MET A 47 -16.69 17.80 -12.02
C MET A 47 -15.81 17.12 -10.96
N GLY A 48 -16.38 16.60 -9.89
CA GLY A 48 -15.63 16.02 -8.79
C GLY A 48 -14.72 17.03 -8.06
N LEU A 49 -15.20 18.25 -7.86
CA LEU A 49 -14.46 19.29 -7.15
C LEU A 49 -14.96 19.39 -5.71
N ASP A 50 -14.11 19.11 -4.74
CA ASP A 50 -14.44 19.30 -3.33
C ASP A 50 -14.73 20.78 -3.05
N LYS A 51 -15.62 21.03 -2.09
CA LYS A 51 -15.98 22.38 -1.63
C LYS A 51 -14.72 23.18 -1.24
N GLY A 52 -14.52 24.31 -1.91
CA GLY A 52 -13.35 25.18 -1.67
C GLY A 52 -12.01 24.64 -2.20
N CYS A 53 -11.99 23.58 -2.97
CA CYS A 53 -10.79 23.06 -3.59
C CYS A 53 -10.54 23.73 -4.96
N HIS A 54 -9.30 24.16 -5.19
CA HIS A 54 -8.86 24.77 -6.46
C HIS A 54 -8.05 23.80 -7.33
N LEU A 55 -8.01 22.51 -6.99
CA LEU A 55 -7.27 21.49 -7.72
C LEU A 55 -8.24 20.54 -8.42
N SER A 56 -7.98 20.24 -9.68
CA SER A 56 -8.74 19.20 -10.39
C SER A 56 -8.46 17.81 -9.78
N PRO A 57 -9.38 16.84 -9.93
CA PRO A 57 -9.17 15.47 -9.41
C PRO A 57 -7.84 14.86 -9.87
N ARG A 58 -7.46 15.05 -11.14
CA ARG A 58 -6.19 14.52 -11.66
C ARG A 58 -4.96 15.16 -11.02
N VAL A 59 -5.00 16.46 -10.73
CA VAL A 59 -3.91 17.14 -10.04
C VAL A 59 -3.80 16.68 -8.58
N LYS A 60 -4.95 16.45 -7.91
CA LYS A 60 -4.97 15.86 -6.56
C LYS A 60 -4.31 14.48 -6.55
N GLU A 61 -4.69 13.63 -7.49
CA GLU A 61 -4.14 12.29 -7.65
C GLU A 61 -2.62 12.32 -7.86
N LEU A 62 -2.13 13.11 -8.82
CA LEU A 62 -0.69 13.25 -9.09
C LEU A 62 0.08 13.75 -7.86
N ALA A 63 -0.42 14.78 -7.19
CA ALA A 63 0.23 15.34 -6.01
C ALA A 63 0.28 14.32 -4.86
N THR A 64 -0.80 13.58 -4.65
CA THR A 64 -0.89 12.55 -3.63
C THR A 64 0.03 11.36 -3.96
N PHE A 65 0.01 10.90 -5.21
CA PHE A 65 0.86 9.83 -5.69
C PHE A 65 2.35 10.17 -5.52
N ILE A 66 2.78 11.33 -6.01
CA ILE A 66 4.18 11.77 -5.92
C ILE A 66 4.60 11.91 -4.46
N SER A 67 3.74 12.47 -3.59
CA SER A 67 4.05 12.64 -2.17
C SER A 67 4.12 11.33 -1.39
N SER A 68 3.52 10.26 -1.90
CA SER A 68 3.66 8.92 -1.32
C SER A 68 5.03 8.28 -1.63
N HIS A 69 5.78 8.79 -2.60
CA HIS A 69 7.13 8.34 -2.97
C HIS A 69 8.23 9.27 -2.44
N PHE A 70 7.97 10.57 -2.40
CA PHE A 70 8.98 11.58 -2.12
C PHE A 70 8.58 12.48 -0.94
N PRO A 71 9.55 13.09 -0.22
CA PRO A 71 9.27 14.15 0.75
C PRO A 71 8.44 15.28 0.13
N PHE A 72 7.59 15.93 0.91
CA PHE A 72 6.67 16.94 0.40
C PHE A 72 7.37 18.08 -0.36
N LEU A 73 8.53 18.54 0.13
CA LEU A 73 9.33 19.56 -0.56
C LEU A 73 9.81 19.06 -1.93
N ARG A 74 10.31 17.83 -1.99
CA ARG A 74 10.74 17.25 -3.28
C ARG A 74 9.56 17.00 -4.20
N SER A 75 8.39 16.67 -3.65
CA SER A 75 7.15 16.54 -4.42
C SER A 75 6.72 17.87 -5.05
N GLU A 76 6.88 18.99 -4.32
CA GLU A 76 6.66 20.35 -4.87
C GLU A 76 7.59 20.62 -6.05
N GLU A 77 8.89 20.32 -5.94
CA GLU A 77 9.87 20.52 -7.01
C GLU A 77 9.50 19.72 -8.26
N ILE A 78 9.13 18.44 -8.09
CA ILE A 78 8.72 17.57 -9.20
C ILE A 78 7.44 18.11 -9.85
N LEU A 79 6.43 18.45 -9.06
CA LEU A 79 5.16 18.98 -9.58
C LEU A 79 5.36 20.33 -10.29
N ARG A 80 6.26 21.17 -9.79
CA ARG A 80 6.60 22.43 -10.44
C ARG A 80 7.28 22.25 -11.80
N ALA A 81 8.02 21.15 -11.96
CA ALA A 81 8.67 20.83 -13.24
C ALA A 81 7.70 20.27 -14.29
N ILE A 82 6.63 19.60 -13.86
CA ILE A 82 5.70 18.91 -14.78
C ILE A 82 4.36 19.62 -14.98
N LEU A 83 3.94 20.47 -14.03
CA LEU A 83 2.69 21.22 -14.10
C LEU A 83 2.95 22.67 -14.46
N PRO A 84 2.11 23.29 -15.32
CA PRO A 84 2.20 24.71 -15.64
C PRO A 84 2.00 25.62 -14.41
N SER A 85 1.34 25.11 -13.38
CA SER A 85 1.11 25.81 -12.11
C SER A 85 1.60 24.94 -10.98
N GLY A 86 2.57 25.45 -10.18
CA GLY A 86 3.12 24.74 -9.04
C GLY A 86 2.12 24.58 -7.89
N ILE A 87 2.33 23.58 -7.07
CA ILE A 87 1.59 23.32 -5.83
C ILE A 87 2.62 23.30 -4.69
N SER A 88 2.41 24.11 -3.65
CA SER A 88 3.35 24.17 -2.53
C SER A 88 3.35 22.87 -1.71
N HIS A 89 4.50 22.56 -1.10
CA HIS A 89 4.65 21.39 -0.22
C HIS A 89 3.63 21.39 0.94
N THR A 90 3.29 22.56 1.46
CA THR A 90 2.26 22.70 2.50
C THR A 90 0.87 22.31 1.98
N SER A 91 0.54 22.69 0.73
CA SER A 91 -0.72 22.30 0.09
C SER A 91 -0.75 20.79 -0.19
N ILE A 92 0.37 20.21 -0.62
CA ILE A 92 0.51 18.76 -0.83
C ILE A 92 0.33 17.99 0.49
N HIS A 93 0.96 18.46 1.57
CA HIS A 93 0.78 17.87 2.90
C HIS A 93 -0.68 17.91 3.36
N ARG A 94 -1.37 19.06 3.22
CA ARG A 94 -2.79 19.19 3.55
C ARG A 94 -3.65 18.28 2.68
N LEU A 95 -3.32 18.16 1.39
CA LEU A 95 -4.02 17.29 0.45
C LEU A 95 -3.89 15.82 0.84
N ALA A 96 -2.69 15.36 1.21
CA ALA A 96 -2.49 13.99 1.69
C ALA A 96 -3.41 13.69 2.89
N GLY A 97 -3.53 14.62 3.86
CA GLY A 97 -4.47 14.49 4.97
C GLY A 97 -5.93 14.43 4.51
N LYS A 98 -6.35 15.34 3.62
CA LYS A 98 -7.72 15.35 3.09
C LYS A 98 -8.11 14.07 2.35
N VAL A 99 -7.14 13.42 1.72
CA VAL A 99 -7.36 12.14 1.02
C VAL A 99 -7.42 10.98 2.00
N THR A 100 -6.55 10.96 3.02
CA THR A 100 -6.41 9.79 3.90
C THR A 100 -7.30 9.82 5.12
N ASP A 101 -7.63 10.99 5.69
CA ASP A 101 -8.47 11.05 6.90
C ASP A 101 -9.84 10.36 6.69
N PRO A 102 -10.60 10.66 5.63
CA PRO A 102 -11.87 9.97 5.41
C PRO A 102 -11.73 8.48 5.11
N TYR A 103 -10.58 8.07 4.55
CA TYR A 103 -10.30 6.65 4.37
C TYR A 103 -10.10 5.95 5.72
N LEU A 104 -9.32 6.56 6.60
CA LEU A 104 -9.07 6.04 7.94
C LEU A 104 -10.35 5.99 8.78
N GLU A 105 -11.20 7.03 8.70
CA GLU A 105 -12.50 7.08 9.38
C GLU A 105 -13.45 6.00 8.87
N ALA A 106 -13.52 5.80 7.55
CA ALA A 106 -14.36 4.75 6.95
C ALA A 106 -13.86 3.35 7.31
N GLU A 107 -12.54 3.14 7.28
CA GLU A 107 -11.91 1.86 7.66
C GLU A 107 -12.16 1.56 9.14
N GLU A 108 -11.99 2.54 10.03
CA GLU A 108 -12.23 2.39 11.46
C GLU A 108 -13.67 1.97 11.74
N LYS A 109 -14.64 2.68 11.14
CA LYS A 109 -16.05 2.35 11.26
C LYS A 109 -16.38 0.93 10.76
N GLU A 110 -15.80 0.53 9.64
CA GLU A 110 -16.02 -0.79 9.08
C GLU A 110 -15.41 -1.90 9.94
N ILE A 111 -14.23 -1.65 10.55
CA ILE A 111 -13.64 -2.59 11.51
C ILE A 111 -14.58 -2.73 12.74
N GLU A 112 -15.11 -1.63 13.27
CA GLU A 112 -16.07 -1.68 14.38
C GLU A 112 -17.35 -2.45 13.99
N GLU A 113 -17.91 -2.19 12.80
CA GLU A 113 -19.09 -2.91 12.30
C GLU A 113 -18.85 -4.42 12.18
N VAL A 114 -17.66 -4.83 11.71
CA VAL A 114 -17.32 -6.26 11.56
C VAL A 114 -17.06 -6.92 12.91
N TYR A 115 -16.21 -6.34 13.74
CA TYR A 115 -15.73 -7.00 14.94
C TYR A 115 -16.63 -6.79 16.17
N GLU A 116 -17.36 -5.69 16.25
CA GLU A 116 -18.28 -5.44 17.36
C GLU A 116 -19.73 -5.83 17.03
N SER A 117 -20.17 -5.62 15.77
CA SER A 117 -21.55 -5.86 15.36
C SER A 117 -21.73 -7.13 14.52
N GLY A 118 -20.65 -7.82 14.16
CA GLY A 118 -20.70 -9.07 13.40
C GLY A 118 -21.15 -8.90 11.94
N VAL A 119 -21.05 -7.69 11.37
CA VAL A 119 -21.42 -7.43 9.98
C VAL A 119 -20.42 -8.10 9.06
N VAL A 120 -20.89 -8.90 8.11
CA VAL A 120 -20.02 -9.54 7.11
C VAL A 120 -19.66 -8.52 6.03
N PRO A 121 -18.38 -8.24 5.78
CA PRO A 121 -17.98 -7.27 4.76
C PRO A 121 -18.30 -7.78 3.35
N GLU A 122 -18.58 -6.86 2.42
CA GLU A 122 -18.63 -7.19 1.00
C GLU A 122 -17.30 -7.74 0.54
N SER A 123 -17.30 -8.86 -0.18
CA SER A 123 -16.10 -9.59 -0.59
C SER A 123 -16.17 -10.00 -2.05
N GLU A 124 -15.01 -9.99 -2.72
CA GLU A 124 -14.83 -10.65 -4.02
C GLU A 124 -14.94 -12.18 -3.91
N ALA A 125 -14.88 -12.71 -2.68
CA ALA A 125 -15.00 -14.12 -2.32
C ALA A 125 -14.04 -15.04 -3.09
N LYS A 126 -12.83 -14.54 -3.42
CA LYS A 126 -11.84 -15.32 -4.13
C LYS A 126 -11.34 -16.48 -3.26
N VAL A 127 -11.33 -17.68 -3.81
CA VAL A 127 -10.81 -18.88 -3.16
C VAL A 127 -9.43 -19.21 -3.72
N VAL A 128 -8.46 -19.42 -2.84
CA VAL A 128 -7.08 -19.75 -3.22
C VAL A 128 -6.56 -20.94 -2.41
N PRO A 129 -5.69 -21.80 -3.00
CA PRO A 129 -5.13 -22.94 -2.27
C PRO A 129 -4.18 -22.50 -1.15
N TYR A 130 -3.46 -21.41 -1.36
CA TYR A 130 -2.50 -20.86 -0.41
C TYR A 130 -2.64 -19.35 -0.32
N LEU A 131 -2.54 -18.83 0.91
CA LEU A 131 -2.41 -17.40 1.18
C LEU A 131 -1.18 -17.21 2.07
N PHE A 132 -0.17 -16.55 1.52
CA PHE A 132 1.06 -16.22 2.24
C PHE A 132 0.91 -14.83 2.80
N ILE A 133 1.19 -14.68 4.09
CA ILE A 133 1.15 -13.42 4.81
C ILE A 133 2.48 -13.23 5.50
N GLU A 134 3.09 -12.08 5.34
CA GLU A 134 4.30 -11.73 6.06
C GLU A 134 4.12 -10.37 6.71
N ALA A 135 4.56 -10.24 7.97
CA ALA A 135 4.44 -9.02 8.72
C ALA A 135 5.74 -8.70 9.48
N ASP A 136 6.06 -7.40 9.54
CA ASP A 136 7.24 -6.88 10.21
C ASP A 136 7.01 -5.43 10.65
N GLY A 137 7.77 -4.96 11.64
CA GLY A 137 7.71 -3.62 12.18
C GLY A 137 8.97 -2.82 11.93
N THR A 138 8.83 -1.53 11.66
CA THR A 138 9.97 -0.63 11.58
C THR A 138 9.76 0.65 12.38
N ASN A 139 10.78 1.03 13.16
CA ASN A 139 10.74 2.24 13.97
C ASN A 139 11.03 3.48 13.11
N ILE A 140 10.21 4.51 13.26
CA ILE A 140 10.38 5.85 12.70
C ILE A 140 10.62 6.87 13.81
N ALA A 141 11.31 7.97 13.48
CA ALA A 141 11.49 9.09 14.41
C ALA A 141 10.21 9.92 14.50
N LEU A 142 9.85 10.30 15.73
CA LEU A 142 8.73 11.20 15.99
C LEU A 142 9.19 12.62 16.30
N GLN A 143 8.30 13.58 16.07
CA GLN A 143 8.44 14.99 16.44
C GLN A 143 7.13 15.50 17.05
N ARG A 144 7.23 16.39 18.01
CA ARG A 144 6.08 17.00 18.71
C ARG A 144 5.22 15.97 19.45
N GLU A 145 5.81 14.86 19.85
CA GLU A 145 5.20 13.78 20.59
C GLU A 145 6.06 13.48 21.83
N GLU A 146 5.50 12.91 22.86
CA GLU A 146 6.25 12.51 24.05
C GLU A 146 7.27 11.41 23.74
N ALA A 147 6.84 10.41 22.96
CA ALA A 147 7.71 9.35 22.48
C ALA A 147 8.62 9.86 21.35
N ARG A 148 9.88 9.44 21.36
CA ARG A 148 10.85 9.79 20.30
C ARG A 148 10.74 8.92 19.07
N ARG A 149 10.11 7.74 19.18
CA ARG A 149 9.96 6.76 18.11
C ARG A 149 8.60 6.10 18.19
N ALA A 150 8.09 5.67 17.05
CA ALA A 150 6.95 4.78 16.95
C ALA A 150 7.24 3.67 15.96
N GLU A 151 6.67 2.50 16.23
CA GLU A 151 6.71 1.38 15.30
C GLU A 151 5.59 1.53 14.27
N VAL A 152 5.95 1.49 13.00
CA VAL A 152 5.01 1.29 11.89
C VAL A 152 4.98 -0.21 11.60
N LYS A 153 3.84 -0.82 11.84
CA LYS A 153 3.57 -2.21 11.45
C LYS A 153 3.22 -2.26 9.97
N ALA A 154 3.77 -3.24 9.28
CA ALA A 154 3.49 -3.47 7.88
C ALA A 154 3.27 -4.97 7.62
N GLY A 155 2.27 -5.29 6.82
CA GLY A 155 1.98 -6.64 6.37
C GLY A 155 1.75 -6.67 4.87
N ILE A 156 2.13 -7.77 4.28
CA ILE A 156 1.83 -8.12 2.90
C ILE A 156 1.16 -9.48 2.87
N ALA A 157 0.18 -9.63 1.99
CA ALA A 157 -0.40 -10.93 1.68
C ALA A 157 -0.33 -11.16 0.16
N TYR A 158 -0.11 -12.41 -0.24
CA TYR A 158 0.05 -12.76 -1.65
C TYR A 158 -0.28 -14.25 -1.91
N GLU A 159 -0.54 -14.59 -3.17
CA GLU A 159 -1.02 -15.92 -3.58
C GLU A 159 0.09 -16.88 -4.01
N GLY A 160 1.34 -16.51 -3.86
CA GLY A 160 2.50 -17.25 -4.33
C GLY A 160 3.43 -16.39 -5.18
N TRP A 161 4.21 -17.04 -6.04
CA TRP A 161 5.26 -16.38 -6.83
C TRP A 161 5.05 -16.57 -8.32
N GLN A 162 5.46 -15.59 -9.09
CA GLN A 162 5.54 -15.63 -10.54
C GLN A 162 6.97 -15.38 -10.97
N GLU A 163 7.50 -16.25 -11.81
CA GLU A 163 8.78 -16.01 -12.44
C GLU A 163 8.65 -14.88 -13.48
N VAL A 164 9.48 -13.86 -13.36
CA VAL A 164 9.52 -12.70 -14.29
C VAL A 164 10.72 -12.76 -15.23
N SER A 165 11.79 -13.45 -14.83
CA SER A 165 12.93 -13.83 -15.65
C SER A 165 13.67 -14.96 -14.93
N LYS A 166 14.66 -15.57 -15.60
CA LYS A 166 15.44 -16.68 -15.02
C LYS A 166 15.88 -16.36 -13.59
N ASP A 167 15.46 -17.19 -12.64
CA ASP A 167 15.75 -17.09 -11.20
C ASP A 167 15.25 -15.82 -10.49
N ARG A 168 14.43 -14.98 -11.16
CA ARG A 168 13.82 -13.79 -10.57
C ARG A 168 12.31 -13.97 -10.42
N TYR A 169 11.84 -13.82 -9.19
CA TYR A 169 10.45 -14.05 -8.84
C TYR A 169 9.81 -12.78 -8.26
N ARG A 170 8.53 -12.64 -8.51
CA ARG A 170 7.68 -11.60 -7.97
C ARG A 170 6.49 -12.24 -7.26
N VAL A 171 6.05 -11.69 -6.14
CA VAL A 171 4.82 -12.12 -5.47
C VAL A 171 3.59 -11.78 -6.33
N LYS A 172 2.61 -12.69 -6.35
CA LYS A 172 1.35 -12.53 -7.08
C LYS A 172 0.30 -11.89 -6.20
N GLU A 173 -0.52 -11.03 -6.79
CA GLU A 173 -1.75 -10.50 -6.15
C GLU A 173 -1.50 -9.87 -4.77
N LYS A 174 -0.43 -9.09 -4.67
CA LYS A 174 -0.01 -8.47 -3.40
C LYS A 174 -1.07 -7.55 -2.80
N THR A 175 -1.48 -7.82 -1.57
CA THR A 175 -2.24 -6.92 -0.70
C THR A 175 -1.30 -6.35 0.34
N VAL A 176 -1.42 -5.06 0.66
CA VAL A 176 -0.55 -4.35 1.61
C VAL A 176 -1.38 -3.67 2.67
N TYR A 177 -0.97 -3.79 3.93
CA TYR A 177 -1.55 -3.07 5.05
C TYR A 177 -0.46 -2.51 5.93
N SER A 178 -0.54 -1.26 6.35
CA SER A 178 0.47 -0.66 7.23
C SER A 178 -0.09 0.50 8.04
N GLY A 179 0.42 0.68 9.26
CA GLY A 179 -0.01 1.76 10.14
C GLY A 179 0.68 1.75 11.49
N ILE A 180 0.38 2.76 12.31
CA ILE A 180 0.83 2.88 13.70
C ILE A 180 -0.33 2.51 14.61
N MET A 181 -0.32 1.30 15.15
CA MET A 181 -1.37 0.77 16.02
C MET A 181 -0.84 -0.42 16.83
N ASN A 182 -1.60 -0.90 17.81
CA ASN A 182 -1.28 -2.16 18.51
C ASN A 182 -1.46 -3.38 17.56
N GLY A 183 -1.00 -4.55 18.01
CA GLY A 183 -1.04 -5.79 17.23
C GLY A 183 -2.46 -6.22 16.87
N GLY A 184 -3.37 -6.24 17.85
CA GLY A 184 -4.76 -6.62 17.65
C GLY A 184 -5.45 -5.76 16.58
N ARG A 185 -5.35 -4.43 16.71
CA ARG A 185 -5.95 -3.50 15.73
C ARG A 185 -5.33 -3.62 14.34
N PHE A 186 -4.02 -3.93 14.27
CA PHE A 186 -3.37 -4.20 12.99
C PHE A 186 -4.00 -5.41 12.30
N TRP A 187 -4.20 -6.49 13.04
CA TRP A 187 -4.77 -7.72 12.47
C TRP A 187 -6.26 -7.61 12.14
N GLU A 188 -7.04 -6.88 12.95
CA GLU A 188 -8.43 -6.56 12.60
C GLU A 188 -8.51 -5.86 11.24
N GLY A 189 -7.75 -4.78 11.06
CA GLY A 189 -7.76 -4.04 9.79
C GLY A 189 -7.16 -4.82 8.63
N PHE A 190 -6.08 -5.59 8.85
CA PHE A 190 -5.48 -6.38 7.80
C PHE A 190 -6.38 -7.56 7.39
N SER A 191 -6.97 -8.27 8.35
CA SER A 191 -7.91 -9.35 8.08
C SER A 191 -9.15 -8.85 7.35
N LEU A 192 -9.67 -7.66 7.70
CA LEU A 192 -10.74 -7.01 6.95
C LEU A 192 -10.34 -6.73 5.50
N ALA A 193 -9.11 -6.20 5.29
CA ALA A 193 -8.61 -5.96 3.94
C ALA A 193 -8.47 -7.25 3.11
N LEU A 194 -8.12 -8.37 3.76
CA LEU A 194 -8.07 -9.70 3.16
C LEU A 194 -9.47 -10.26 2.91
N ALA A 195 -10.39 -10.15 3.87
CA ALA A 195 -11.76 -10.63 3.75
C ALA A 195 -12.53 -9.97 2.60
N LYS A 196 -12.23 -8.72 2.28
CA LYS A 196 -12.78 -8.04 1.09
C LYS A 196 -12.36 -8.68 -0.23
N LYS A 197 -11.25 -9.39 -0.28
CA LYS A 197 -10.71 -10.02 -1.48
C LYS A 197 -10.93 -11.53 -1.48
N TYR A 198 -10.73 -12.18 -0.35
CA TYR A 198 -10.74 -13.64 -0.23
C TYR A 198 -11.90 -14.13 0.63
N ASP A 199 -12.44 -15.30 0.28
CA ASP A 199 -13.25 -16.09 1.19
C ASP A 199 -12.30 -16.82 2.17
N LEU A 200 -11.96 -16.17 3.28
CA LEU A 200 -10.98 -16.67 4.25
C LEU A 200 -11.38 -18.02 4.84
N SER A 201 -12.69 -18.36 4.84
CA SER A 201 -13.17 -19.65 5.34
C SER A 201 -12.86 -20.81 4.37
N LYS A 202 -12.56 -20.51 3.10
CA LYS A 202 -12.29 -21.50 2.04
C LYS A 202 -10.84 -21.44 1.53
N VAL A 203 -9.99 -20.59 2.09
CA VAL A 203 -8.56 -20.61 1.79
C VAL A 203 -7.99 -21.98 2.23
N GLY A 204 -7.27 -22.66 1.34
CA GLY A 204 -6.77 -24.00 1.64
C GLY A 204 -5.76 -24.04 2.78
N LYS A 205 -4.72 -23.18 2.73
CA LYS A 205 -3.73 -22.99 3.81
C LYS A 205 -3.32 -21.53 3.90
N VAL A 206 -3.25 -21.03 5.11
CA VAL A 206 -2.67 -19.71 5.43
C VAL A 206 -1.29 -19.94 6.04
N ILE A 207 -0.27 -19.26 5.53
CA ILE A 207 1.09 -19.30 6.04
C ILE A 207 1.46 -17.88 6.48
N VAL A 208 1.84 -17.71 7.75
CA VAL A 208 2.19 -16.41 8.34
C VAL A 208 3.66 -16.39 8.72
N GLY A 209 4.42 -15.47 8.15
CA GLY A 209 5.84 -15.29 8.42
C GLY A 209 6.15 -13.98 9.15
N GLY A 210 7.17 -14.00 10.02
CA GLY A 210 7.69 -12.80 10.66
C GLY A 210 8.89 -13.04 11.58
N ASP A 211 9.32 -11.97 12.27
CA ASP A 211 10.57 -11.91 13.03
C ASP A 211 10.51 -12.55 14.43
N GLY A 212 9.35 -13.06 14.85
CA GLY A 212 9.13 -13.63 16.19
C GLY A 212 8.41 -12.69 17.14
N ALA A 213 8.06 -11.48 16.71
CA ALA A 213 7.29 -10.56 17.55
C ALA A 213 5.91 -11.16 17.90
N SER A 214 5.48 -10.96 19.16
CA SER A 214 4.21 -11.52 19.67
C SER A 214 3.02 -11.15 18.77
N TRP A 215 2.95 -9.90 18.38
CA TRP A 215 1.86 -9.41 17.54
C TRP A 215 1.79 -10.09 16.16
N VAL A 216 2.93 -10.61 15.63
CA VAL A 216 2.91 -11.36 14.35
C VAL A 216 2.35 -12.76 14.57
N LYS A 217 2.72 -13.40 15.71
CA LYS A 217 2.19 -14.73 16.11
C LYS A 217 0.68 -14.69 16.32
N GLU A 218 0.15 -13.63 16.96
CA GLU A 218 -1.30 -13.41 17.12
C GLU A 218 -2.05 -13.48 15.79
N GLY A 219 -1.43 -12.99 14.70
CA GLY A 219 -2.03 -13.06 13.38
C GLY A 219 -2.13 -14.47 12.81
N ALA A 220 -1.15 -15.32 13.11
CA ALA A 220 -1.21 -16.72 12.71
C ALA A 220 -2.32 -17.47 13.49
N GLU A 221 -2.48 -17.18 14.77
CA GLU A 221 -3.56 -17.73 15.59
C GLU A 221 -4.94 -17.25 15.09
N LEU A 222 -5.10 -15.94 14.86
CA LEU A 222 -6.36 -15.35 14.38
C LEU A 222 -6.82 -15.95 13.04
N LEU A 223 -5.88 -16.19 12.13
CA LEU A 223 -6.15 -16.71 10.80
C LEU A 223 -6.07 -18.25 10.71
N SER A 224 -5.88 -18.94 11.84
CA SER A 224 -5.66 -20.39 11.90
C SER A 224 -4.55 -20.84 10.93
N GLY A 225 -3.52 -20.02 10.80
CA GLY A 225 -2.41 -20.20 9.87
C GLY A 225 -1.21 -20.92 10.47
N ILE A 226 -0.37 -21.46 9.60
CA ILE A 226 0.94 -22.00 9.95
C ILE A 226 1.91 -20.84 10.15
N TYR A 227 2.47 -20.68 11.33
CA TYR A 227 3.50 -19.67 11.59
C TYR A 227 4.88 -20.18 11.18
N GLU A 228 5.65 -19.36 10.47
CA GLU A 228 7.07 -19.59 10.17
C GLU A 228 7.92 -18.40 10.61
N LEU A 229 8.95 -18.67 11.40
CA LEU A 229 9.95 -17.66 11.77
C LEU A 229 10.75 -17.26 10.53
N ASP A 230 10.88 -15.97 10.29
CA ASP A 230 11.63 -15.44 9.15
C ASP A 230 13.08 -15.95 9.16
N LYS A 231 13.48 -16.55 8.04
CA LYS A 231 14.79 -17.22 7.91
C LYS A 231 15.95 -16.24 7.89
N PHE A 232 15.73 -14.99 7.52
CA PHE A 232 16.77 -13.97 7.56
C PHE A 232 17.09 -13.61 9.02
N HIS A 233 16.03 -13.34 9.83
CA HIS A 233 16.18 -13.06 11.25
C HIS A 233 16.77 -14.26 12.03
N LEU A 234 16.31 -15.48 11.70
CA LEU A 234 16.88 -16.70 12.27
C LEU A 234 18.38 -16.82 11.97
N LYS A 235 18.79 -16.75 10.70
CA LYS A 235 20.22 -16.82 10.33
C LYS A 235 21.04 -15.71 10.96
N ARG A 236 20.50 -14.50 11.00
CA ARG A 236 21.19 -13.36 11.63
C ARG A 236 21.43 -13.60 13.10
N SER A 237 20.44 -14.08 13.83
CA SER A 237 20.56 -14.38 15.27
C SER A 237 21.57 -15.51 15.53
N LEU A 238 21.56 -16.55 14.69
CA LEU A 238 22.53 -17.63 14.77
C LEU A 238 23.95 -17.13 14.55
N ASN A 239 24.20 -16.39 13.47
CA ASN A 239 25.54 -15.90 13.11
C ASN A 239 26.08 -14.82 14.08
N GLN A 240 25.21 -14.20 14.89
CA GLN A 240 25.64 -13.27 15.95
C GLN A 240 26.19 -13.98 17.18
N ALA A 241 25.67 -15.15 17.51
CA ALA A 241 26.00 -15.86 18.74
C ALA A 241 26.89 -17.10 18.54
N LEU A 242 27.00 -17.61 17.31
CA LEU A 242 27.69 -18.86 16.98
C LEU A 242 28.69 -18.63 15.85
N ASP A 243 29.74 -19.47 15.79
CA ASP A 243 30.59 -19.55 14.60
C ASP A 243 29.82 -20.10 13.37
N ASN A 244 30.38 -19.93 12.19
CA ASN A 244 29.68 -20.25 10.94
C ASN A 244 29.30 -21.73 10.79
N GLU A 245 30.13 -22.65 11.30
CA GLU A 245 29.91 -24.09 11.15
C GLU A 245 28.76 -24.54 12.06
N LEU A 246 28.80 -24.14 13.32
CA LEU A 246 27.77 -24.43 14.29
C LEU A 246 26.44 -23.72 13.98
N ALA A 247 26.51 -22.46 13.52
CA ALA A 247 25.34 -21.73 13.06
C ALA A 247 24.64 -22.47 11.91
N ALA A 248 25.40 -23.04 10.96
CA ALA A 248 24.85 -23.83 9.88
C ALA A 248 24.20 -25.15 10.38
N GLU A 249 24.83 -25.84 11.33
CA GLU A 249 24.27 -27.06 11.92
C GLU A 249 22.96 -26.76 12.65
N VAL A 250 22.97 -25.77 13.54
CA VAL A 250 21.76 -25.36 14.31
C VAL A 250 20.67 -24.89 13.37
N TYR A 251 21.01 -24.13 12.32
CA TYR A 251 20.04 -23.72 11.29
C TYR A 251 19.36 -24.92 10.64
N GLN A 252 20.13 -25.96 10.23
CA GLN A 252 19.56 -27.16 9.62
C GLN A 252 18.63 -27.93 10.58
N ALA A 253 18.98 -27.99 11.85
CA ALA A 253 18.12 -28.58 12.86
C ALA A 253 16.82 -27.75 13.06
N CYS A 254 16.92 -26.42 13.09
CA CYS A 254 15.77 -25.51 13.18
C CYS A 254 14.78 -25.73 12.03
N ILE A 255 15.23 -25.68 10.77
CA ILE A 255 14.33 -25.81 9.61
C ILE A 255 13.69 -27.20 9.48
N LYS A 256 14.27 -28.22 10.11
CA LYS A 256 13.68 -29.56 10.22
C LYS A 256 12.69 -29.68 11.38
N GLY A 257 12.63 -28.68 12.26
CA GLY A 257 11.83 -28.74 13.48
C GLY A 257 12.41 -29.63 14.60
N GLU A 258 13.73 -29.90 14.57
CA GLU A 258 14.42 -30.71 15.58
C GLU A 258 14.68 -29.92 16.88
N VAL A 259 13.63 -29.35 17.48
CA VAL A 259 13.69 -28.39 18.62
C VAL A 259 14.47 -28.95 19.78
N VAL A 260 14.25 -30.21 20.15
CA VAL A 260 14.96 -30.88 21.28
C VAL A 260 16.46 -30.98 21.02
N LYS A 261 16.86 -31.25 19.78
CA LYS A 261 18.26 -31.28 19.36
C LYS A 261 18.89 -29.91 19.46
N VAL A 262 18.21 -28.87 18.95
CA VAL A 262 18.66 -27.47 19.03
C VAL A 262 18.88 -27.06 20.51
N ASP A 263 17.90 -27.32 21.34
CA ASP A 263 17.96 -26.98 22.76
C ASP A 263 19.18 -27.65 23.46
N ARG A 264 19.37 -28.94 23.24
CA ARG A 264 20.50 -29.70 23.77
C ARG A 264 21.86 -29.15 23.31
N LEU A 265 22.02 -28.92 21.98
CA LEU A 265 23.25 -28.38 21.42
C LEU A 265 23.62 -27.04 22.06
N LEU A 266 22.65 -26.14 22.22
CA LEU A 266 22.91 -24.83 22.82
C LEU A 266 23.21 -24.90 24.33
N ILE A 267 22.58 -25.82 25.09
CA ILE A 267 22.92 -26.07 26.51
C ILE A 267 24.36 -26.59 26.63
N GLU A 268 24.74 -27.58 25.82
CA GLU A 268 26.08 -28.15 25.86
C GLU A 268 27.14 -27.11 25.46
N LEU A 269 26.86 -26.27 24.50
CA LEU A 269 27.74 -25.19 24.10
C LEU A 269 27.91 -24.14 25.17
N GLN A 270 26.80 -23.73 25.81
CA GLN A 270 26.82 -22.75 26.90
C GLN A 270 27.73 -23.14 28.05
N GLN A 271 27.91 -24.43 28.30
CA GLN A 271 28.79 -24.95 29.38
C GLN A 271 30.29 -24.92 28.99
N LYS A 272 30.61 -24.78 27.68
CA LYS A 272 31.98 -24.89 27.17
C LYS A 272 32.63 -23.55 26.82
N VAL A 273 31.88 -22.46 26.85
CA VAL A 273 32.35 -21.15 26.42
C VAL A 273 32.56 -20.17 27.56
N SER A 274 33.09 -18.99 27.27
CA SER A 274 33.27 -17.91 28.24
C SER A 274 31.95 -17.44 28.87
N CYS A 275 31.99 -16.74 30.00
CA CYS A 275 30.79 -16.22 30.65
C CYS A 275 30.04 -15.20 29.80
N GLU A 276 30.72 -14.43 28.93
CA GLU A 276 30.10 -13.46 28.03
C GLU A 276 29.39 -14.18 26.87
N ASP A 277 30.07 -15.10 26.22
CA ASP A 277 29.52 -15.91 25.12
C ASP A 277 28.33 -16.75 25.61
N ALA A 278 28.43 -17.30 26.82
CA ALA A 278 27.35 -18.07 27.46
C ALA A 278 26.06 -17.25 27.61
N LYS A 279 26.15 -15.94 27.89
CA LYS A 279 24.98 -15.05 27.96
C LYS A 279 24.36 -14.82 26.57
N GLU A 280 25.16 -14.69 25.51
CA GLU A 280 24.65 -14.53 24.14
C GLU A 280 23.97 -15.82 23.67
N ILE A 281 24.58 -16.98 23.93
CA ILE A 281 23.99 -18.28 23.64
C ILE A 281 22.67 -18.48 24.40
N ALA A 282 22.63 -18.07 25.70
CA ALA A 282 21.40 -18.14 26.48
C ALA A 282 20.27 -17.27 25.89
N ARG A 283 20.59 -16.05 25.36
CA ARG A 283 19.63 -15.19 24.67
C ARG A 283 19.14 -15.83 23.39
N LEU A 284 20.07 -16.36 22.58
CA LEU A 284 19.73 -17.09 21.35
C LEU A 284 18.81 -18.27 21.66
N ARG A 285 19.17 -19.10 22.67
CA ARG A 285 18.36 -20.24 23.10
C ARG A 285 16.95 -19.79 23.50
N GLY A 286 16.84 -18.74 24.33
CA GLY A 286 15.55 -18.16 24.71
C GLY A 286 14.71 -17.77 23.50
N TYR A 287 15.29 -17.04 22.55
CA TYR A 287 14.64 -16.63 21.31
C TYR A 287 14.16 -17.83 20.47
N LEU A 288 15.00 -18.87 20.31
CA LEU A 288 14.62 -20.04 19.52
C LEU A 288 13.53 -20.88 20.22
N MET A 289 13.60 -21.04 21.53
CA MET A 289 12.58 -21.78 22.28
C MET A 289 11.24 -21.06 22.30
N GLU A 290 11.23 -19.75 22.46
CA GLU A 290 10.02 -18.93 22.39
C GLU A 290 9.36 -18.99 20.99
N ASN A 291 10.13 -19.25 19.96
CA ASN A 291 9.67 -19.35 18.57
C ASN A 291 9.69 -20.79 18.03
N SER A 292 9.78 -21.78 18.91
CA SER A 292 10.01 -23.18 18.53
C SER A 292 8.99 -23.76 17.55
N PHE A 293 7.74 -23.37 17.67
CA PHE A 293 6.67 -23.80 16.74
C PHE A 293 6.77 -23.21 15.34
N GLY A 294 7.52 -22.09 15.15
CA GLY A 294 7.74 -21.45 13.85
C GLY A 294 9.09 -21.76 13.21
N LEU A 295 9.96 -22.58 13.85
CA LEU A 295 11.29 -22.88 13.31
C LEU A 295 11.23 -23.77 12.07
N ARG A 296 10.25 -24.69 12.04
CA ARG A 296 10.10 -25.65 10.95
C ARG A 296 9.70 -24.96 9.66
N ASP A 297 10.35 -25.36 8.56
CA ASP A 297 9.99 -24.88 7.24
C ASP A 297 8.59 -25.37 6.85
N TYR A 298 7.67 -24.45 6.54
CA TYR A 298 6.28 -24.77 6.19
C TYR A 298 6.16 -25.74 4.99
N ARG A 299 7.16 -25.74 4.10
CA ARG A 299 7.20 -26.65 2.94
C ARG A 299 7.38 -28.13 3.30
N LEU A 300 7.70 -28.42 4.54
CA LEU A 300 7.69 -29.79 5.07
C LEU A 300 6.28 -30.24 5.52
N GLU A 301 5.34 -29.31 5.65
CA GLU A 301 3.97 -29.55 6.09
C GLU A 301 2.96 -29.34 4.96
N VAL A 302 3.32 -28.54 3.98
CA VAL A 302 2.46 -28.14 2.87
C VAL A 302 3.04 -28.64 1.57
N SER A 303 2.29 -29.46 0.84
CA SER A 303 2.68 -29.97 -0.47
C SER A 303 2.07 -29.12 -1.58
N GLY A 304 2.87 -28.70 -2.55
CA GLY A 304 2.40 -27.92 -3.69
C GLY A 304 3.56 -27.52 -4.60
N ASP A 305 3.25 -27.37 -5.89
CA ASP A 305 4.24 -26.93 -6.87
C ASP A 305 4.51 -25.42 -6.76
N GLY A 306 5.77 -25.04 -6.95
CA GLY A 306 6.17 -23.63 -6.98
C GLY A 306 6.21 -22.94 -5.62
N LEU A 307 6.13 -23.71 -4.51
CA LEU A 307 6.30 -23.15 -3.16
C LEU A 307 7.75 -22.70 -2.93
N ARG A 308 7.91 -21.51 -2.39
CA ARG A 308 9.22 -20.88 -2.11
C ARG A 308 9.32 -20.45 -0.65
N GLY A 309 10.54 -20.26 -0.14
CA GLY A 309 10.72 -19.68 1.20
C GLY A 309 10.12 -18.29 1.32
N LEU A 310 9.61 -17.98 2.49
CA LEU A 310 9.18 -16.62 2.85
C LEU A 310 10.39 -15.66 2.90
N GLY A 311 10.15 -14.37 3.00
CA GLY A 311 11.18 -13.33 3.06
C GLY A 311 10.89 -12.15 2.13
N ALA A 312 9.67 -12.07 1.59
CA ALA A 312 9.28 -10.93 0.76
C ALA A 312 9.08 -9.66 1.60
N ILE A 313 8.79 -9.80 2.91
CA ILE A 313 8.46 -8.66 3.78
C ILE A 313 9.62 -7.70 3.99
N GLU A 314 10.86 -8.18 4.19
CA GLU A 314 12.02 -7.31 4.43
C GLU A 314 12.21 -6.29 3.29
N GLY A 315 12.26 -6.77 2.05
CA GLY A 315 12.35 -5.90 0.89
C GLY A 315 11.11 -5.02 0.67
N ASN A 316 9.94 -5.43 1.17
CA ASN A 316 8.72 -4.63 1.13
C ASN A 316 8.69 -3.57 2.23
N VAL A 317 9.06 -3.87 3.48
CA VAL A 317 9.15 -2.87 4.57
C VAL A 317 10.14 -1.77 4.22
N ASP A 318 11.30 -2.11 3.63
CA ASP A 318 12.25 -1.09 3.16
C ASP A 318 11.62 -0.20 2.09
N LYS A 319 10.96 -0.76 1.09
CA LYS A 319 10.34 0.00 -0.03
C LYS A 319 9.08 0.74 0.40
N LEU A 320 8.26 0.14 1.23
CA LEU A 320 6.96 0.69 1.64
C LEU A 320 7.13 1.78 2.68
N VAL A 321 7.86 1.50 3.76
CA VAL A 321 7.92 2.36 4.93
C VAL A 321 9.26 3.07 5.03
N ALA A 322 10.38 2.33 5.07
CA ALA A 322 11.67 2.90 5.43
C ALA A 322 12.14 3.94 4.42
N ASN A 323 12.01 3.70 3.13
CA ASN A 323 12.41 4.66 2.08
C ASN A 323 11.66 5.98 2.14
N ARG A 324 10.35 5.93 2.47
CA ARG A 324 9.52 7.13 2.52
C ARG A 324 9.48 7.77 3.90
N MET A 325 9.59 7.00 4.98
CA MET A 325 9.29 7.48 6.32
C MET A 325 10.49 7.50 7.29
N LYS A 326 11.55 6.70 7.03
CA LYS A 326 12.69 6.54 7.93
C LYS A 326 13.97 7.16 7.40
N LYS A 327 14.26 6.98 6.12
CA LYS A 327 15.49 7.49 5.50
C LYS A 327 15.44 9.02 5.34
N ARG A 328 16.59 9.68 5.22
CA ARG A 328 16.75 11.12 4.99
C ARG A 328 16.42 12.03 6.19
N GLY A 329 16.57 11.54 7.43
CA GLY A 329 16.37 12.36 8.64
C GLY A 329 14.94 12.83 8.86
N MET A 330 13.95 12.12 8.32
CA MET A 330 12.55 12.47 8.49
C MET A 330 12.05 12.15 9.89
N SER A 331 11.20 13.03 10.42
CA SER A 331 10.46 12.83 11.66
C SER A 331 8.98 13.18 11.46
N TRP A 332 8.11 12.54 12.22
CA TRP A 332 6.67 12.54 11.99
C TRP A 332 5.88 12.84 13.25
N THR A 333 4.70 13.45 13.12
CA THR A 333 3.67 13.29 14.15
C THR A 333 3.02 11.93 13.97
N ILE A 334 2.47 11.34 15.03
CA ILE A 334 1.76 10.05 14.95
C ILE A 334 0.68 10.10 13.87
N LYS A 335 -0.16 11.15 13.88
CA LYS A 335 -1.21 11.35 12.88
C LYS A 335 -0.65 11.46 11.45
N GLY A 336 0.44 12.20 11.27
CA GLY A 336 1.10 12.35 9.96
C GLY A 336 1.68 11.04 9.44
N ALA A 337 2.26 10.25 10.32
CA ALA A 337 2.82 8.94 9.99
C ALA A 337 1.72 7.93 9.66
N GLN A 338 0.62 7.90 10.43
CA GLN A 338 -0.54 7.04 10.14
C GLN A 338 -1.11 7.32 8.76
N ARG A 339 -1.32 8.62 8.43
CA ARG A 339 -1.78 9.05 7.10
C ARG A 339 -0.84 8.56 5.99
N MET A 340 0.48 8.74 6.18
CA MET A 340 1.45 8.35 5.17
C MET A 340 1.54 6.84 4.99
N ALA A 341 1.53 6.06 6.07
CA ALA A 341 1.53 4.61 6.00
C ALA A 341 0.31 4.10 5.21
N ARG A 342 -0.87 4.64 5.49
CA ARG A 342 -2.09 4.24 4.78
C ARG A 342 -2.10 4.69 3.32
N LEU A 343 -1.59 5.89 3.03
CA LEU A 343 -1.43 6.38 1.67
C LEU A 343 -0.52 5.47 0.83
N ILE A 344 0.56 4.99 1.44
CA ILE A 344 1.47 4.02 0.80
C ILE A 344 0.74 2.71 0.53
N SER A 345 -0.03 2.19 1.49
CA SER A 345 -0.84 0.98 1.29
C SER A 345 -1.82 1.11 0.13
N LEU A 346 -2.57 2.22 0.06
CA LEU A 346 -3.50 2.52 -1.04
C LEU A 346 -2.80 2.57 -2.40
N ARG A 347 -1.63 3.20 -2.46
CA ARG A 347 -0.81 3.25 -3.68
C ARG A 347 -0.38 1.86 -4.13
N GLU A 348 0.18 1.08 -3.22
CA GLU A 348 0.70 -0.26 -3.52
C GLU A 348 -0.39 -1.25 -3.97
N MET A 349 -1.60 -1.08 -3.46
CA MET A 349 -2.78 -1.84 -3.89
C MET A 349 -3.41 -1.31 -5.18
N GLY A 350 -2.89 -0.21 -5.76
CA GLY A 350 -3.51 0.43 -6.92
C GLY A 350 -4.86 1.11 -6.65
N LYS A 351 -5.25 1.25 -5.38
CA LYS A 351 -6.57 1.79 -4.95
C LYS A 351 -6.60 3.31 -4.81
N LEU A 352 -5.46 3.99 -4.94
CA LEU A 352 -5.38 5.44 -4.73
C LEU A 352 -6.24 6.22 -5.73
N HIS A 353 -6.21 5.84 -7.02
CA HIS A 353 -7.00 6.48 -8.07
C HIS A 353 -8.50 6.33 -7.79
N SER A 354 -8.97 5.11 -7.61
CA SER A 354 -10.38 4.82 -7.35
C SER A 354 -10.86 5.55 -6.10
N TRP A 355 -10.08 5.55 -5.03
CA TRP A 355 -10.42 6.24 -3.79
C TRP A 355 -10.62 7.75 -3.99
N ILE A 356 -9.71 8.43 -4.72
CA ILE A 356 -9.81 9.86 -4.98
C ILE A 356 -10.99 10.19 -5.89
N THR A 357 -11.30 9.33 -6.87
CA THR A 357 -12.35 9.58 -7.86
C THR A 357 -13.74 9.12 -7.42
N HIS A 358 -13.86 8.11 -6.54
CA HIS A 358 -15.16 7.59 -6.07
C HIS A 358 -15.70 8.31 -4.85
N LYS A 359 -14.86 9.03 -4.10
CA LYS A 359 -15.29 9.83 -2.95
C LYS A 359 -16.36 10.86 -3.35
N ASP A 360 -16.37 11.27 -4.62
CA ASP A 360 -17.34 12.22 -5.14
C ASP A 360 -18.74 11.60 -5.38
N LYS A 361 -18.92 10.27 -5.16
CA LYS A 361 -20.21 9.58 -5.38
C LYS A 361 -20.97 9.20 -4.12
N THR A 362 -20.32 9.20 -2.96
CA THR A 362 -20.92 8.75 -1.70
C THR A 362 -21.80 9.81 -0.99
N ASP A 363 -21.73 11.07 -1.41
CA ASP A 363 -22.63 12.14 -0.93
C ASP A 363 -23.93 12.27 -1.74
N SER A 364 -24.13 11.46 -2.77
CA SER A 364 -25.37 11.34 -3.50
C SER A 364 -25.94 9.94 -3.32
N GLN A 365 -27.13 9.82 -2.72
CA GLN A 365 -27.86 8.56 -2.53
C GLN A 365 -27.79 7.66 -3.77
N PRO A 366 -27.67 6.33 -3.60
CA PRO A 366 -27.65 5.42 -4.72
C PRO A 366 -29.03 5.37 -5.37
N SER A 367 -29.17 5.98 -6.53
CA SER A 367 -30.21 5.59 -7.44
C SER A 367 -29.83 4.21 -7.98
N SER A 368 -30.62 3.22 -7.59
CA SER A 368 -30.57 1.85 -8.08
C SER A 368 -30.89 1.81 -9.59
N GLU A 369 -29.90 2.04 -10.42
CA GLU A 369 -29.92 1.59 -11.80
C GLU A 369 -28.53 1.04 -12.12
N GLY A 370 -28.50 -0.29 -12.30
CA GLY A 370 -27.30 -1.03 -12.64
C GLY A 370 -26.69 -0.52 -13.94
N ILE A 371 -25.64 0.27 -13.81
CA ILE A 371 -24.72 0.48 -14.90
C ILE A 371 -23.83 -0.77 -14.91
N ARG A 372 -24.17 -1.73 -15.77
CA ARG A 372 -23.22 -2.72 -16.23
C ARG A 372 -22.00 -1.95 -16.70
N SER A 373 -20.88 -2.09 -16.01
CA SER A 373 -19.58 -1.72 -16.53
C SER A 373 -19.28 -2.67 -17.69
N GLU A 374 -19.74 -2.31 -18.89
CA GLU A 374 -19.10 -2.81 -20.08
C GLU A 374 -17.69 -2.24 -20.02
N THR A 375 -16.72 -3.04 -19.57
CA THR A 375 -15.34 -2.83 -19.96
C THR A 375 -15.35 -2.73 -21.46
N PRO A 376 -14.94 -1.59 -22.07
CA PRO A 376 -14.76 -1.56 -23.50
C PRO A 376 -13.76 -2.68 -23.79
N SER A 377 -14.20 -3.73 -24.46
CA SER A 377 -13.25 -4.67 -25.05
C SER A 377 -12.33 -3.78 -25.89
N LEU A 378 -11.05 -3.76 -25.52
CA LEU A 378 -10.02 -3.17 -26.36
C LEU A 378 -10.13 -3.91 -27.70
N LYS A 379 -10.93 -3.34 -28.63
CA LYS A 379 -10.81 -3.69 -30.03
C LYS A 379 -9.32 -3.53 -30.32
N LYS A 380 -8.69 -4.56 -30.82
CA LYS A 380 -7.33 -4.47 -31.33
C LYS A 380 -7.29 -3.23 -32.20
N ASP A 381 -6.68 -2.18 -31.64
CA ASP A 381 -6.51 -0.92 -32.34
C ASP A 381 -5.55 -1.23 -33.48
N ASP A 382 -5.99 -1.02 -34.69
CA ASP A 382 -5.19 -1.19 -35.89
C ASP A 382 -4.11 -0.11 -36.07
N GLY A 383 -3.85 0.67 -35.00
CA GLY A 383 -2.84 1.75 -34.98
C GLY A 383 -3.18 2.95 -35.86
N ASN A 384 -4.35 2.98 -36.46
CA ASN A 384 -4.75 4.08 -37.38
C ASN A 384 -4.95 5.42 -36.67
N TRP A 385 -5.20 5.45 -35.37
CA TRP A 385 -5.24 6.69 -34.59
C TRP A 385 -3.89 7.44 -34.56
N LEU A 386 -2.77 6.71 -34.69
CA LEU A 386 -1.43 7.29 -34.82
C LEU A 386 -1.19 7.95 -36.17
N LYS A 387 -2.02 7.63 -37.18
CA LYS A 387 -1.98 8.25 -38.55
C LYS A 387 -2.80 9.51 -38.66
N VAL A 388 -3.65 9.83 -37.70
CA VAL A 388 -4.34 11.12 -37.61
C VAL A 388 -3.28 12.17 -37.30
N GLY A 389 -2.96 12.98 -38.30
CA GLY A 389 -1.86 13.93 -38.27
C GLY A 389 -1.91 14.82 -37.02
N LEU A 390 -1.01 14.57 -36.08
CA LEU A 390 -0.77 15.50 -34.99
C LEU A 390 -0.28 16.82 -35.58
N PRO A 391 -1.03 17.95 -35.45
CA PRO A 391 -0.65 19.23 -36.08
C PRO A 391 0.77 19.66 -35.72
N ALA A 392 1.26 19.25 -34.53
CA ALA A 392 2.61 19.49 -34.06
C ALA A 392 3.69 18.82 -34.93
N LEU A 393 3.41 17.68 -35.55
CA LEU A 393 4.38 16.92 -36.35
C LEU A 393 4.48 17.46 -37.80
N ASN A 394 3.46 18.18 -38.28
CA ASN A 394 3.34 18.67 -39.66
C ASN A 394 3.23 20.20 -39.78
N GLY A 395 3.43 20.92 -38.66
CA GLY A 395 3.33 22.37 -38.57
C GLY A 395 4.66 23.09 -38.91
N PRO A 396 4.68 24.44 -38.79
CA PRO A 396 5.83 25.27 -39.17
C PRO A 396 7.12 24.95 -38.41
N HIS A 397 7.09 24.14 -37.35
CA HIS A 397 8.23 23.73 -36.55
C HIS A 397 8.67 22.27 -36.78
N GLN A 398 8.21 21.63 -37.87
CA GLN A 398 8.48 20.22 -38.19
C GLN A 398 9.95 19.83 -38.26
N ASN A 399 10.85 20.77 -38.52
CA ASN A 399 12.30 20.54 -38.61
C ASN A 399 13.05 20.68 -37.28
N ARG A 400 12.35 20.95 -36.17
CA ARG A 400 13.03 21.01 -34.85
C ARG A 400 13.40 19.63 -34.35
N PRO A 401 14.56 19.48 -33.68
CA PRO A 401 15.06 18.16 -33.22
C PRO A 401 14.03 17.36 -32.36
N TRP A 402 13.31 18.03 -31.49
CA TRP A 402 12.28 17.39 -30.67
C TRP A 402 11.07 16.87 -31.48
N VAL A 403 10.72 17.55 -32.60
CA VAL A 403 9.64 17.09 -33.49
C VAL A 403 10.08 15.87 -34.29
N GLN A 404 11.36 15.80 -34.69
CA GLN A 404 11.93 14.63 -35.35
C GLN A 404 11.96 13.43 -34.41
N ILE A 405 12.31 13.61 -33.13
CA ILE A 405 12.22 12.56 -32.12
C ILE A 405 10.78 12.07 -31.96
N LEU A 406 9.79 12.96 -31.87
CA LEU A 406 8.39 12.59 -31.79
C LEU A 406 7.90 11.88 -33.06
N ARG A 407 8.36 12.28 -34.26
CA ARG A 407 8.10 11.56 -35.50
C ARG A 407 8.64 10.13 -35.46
N THR A 408 9.89 9.96 -35.04
CA THR A 408 10.52 8.65 -34.91
C THR A 408 9.75 7.74 -33.95
N LEU A 409 9.30 8.29 -32.83
CA LEU A 409 8.46 7.55 -31.87
C LEU A 409 7.07 7.23 -32.42
N ALA A 410 6.46 8.14 -33.20
CA ALA A 410 5.11 7.96 -33.73
C ALA A 410 5.07 7.02 -34.96
N TYR A 411 6.12 7.01 -35.77
CA TYR A 411 6.15 6.27 -37.03
C TYR A 411 7.12 5.09 -37.07
N GLY A 412 7.87 4.85 -35.97
CA GLY A 412 8.68 3.63 -35.81
C GLY A 412 9.88 3.50 -36.75
N VAL A 413 10.37 4.57 -37.32
CA VAL A 413 11.54 4.55 -38.20
C VAL A 413 12.72 5.15 -37.45
N LEU A 414 13.57 4.30 -36.88
CA LEU A 414 14.96 4.61 -36.57
C LEU A 414 15.79 4.18 -37.76
N GLU A 415 16.03 5.07 -38.72
CA GLU A 415 17.21 4.95 -39.55
C GLU A 415 18.39 5.54 -38.76
N VAL A 416 19.36 4.65 -38.46
CA VAL A 416 20.67 4.94 -37.84
C VAL A 416 21.58 5.63 -38.86
#